data_9952cc6365904e15db521e52d181bc40
#
_entry.id   9952cc6365904e15db521e52d181bc40
#
_cell.length_a   1.000
_cell.length_b   1.000
_cell.length_c   1.000
_cell.angle_alpha   90.00
_cell.angle_beta   90.00
_cell.angle_gamma   90.00
#
_symmetry.space_group_name_H-M   'P 1'
#
loop_
_entity.id
_entity.type
_entity.pdbx_description
1 polymer ?
#
loop_
_entity_poly.entity_id
_entity_poly.type
_entity_poly.pdbx_seq_one_letter_code
_entity_poly.pdbx_strand_id
1 'polypeptide(L)'
;IAQANGISFQEAFPETFTITLPPKTFARAFSNILSNAVAYTLPGHSIFVRIDGRKLIVENECEPISAEHLKHIFEPFYRPDYARNQNDGGNGLGLYIVASILDSLKLSSSLEPIQKPLGMRFTITF
;
A
#
# COMPACT_ATOMS: atom_id res chain seq x y z
N ILE A 1 8.63 -12.67 -4.03
CA ILE A 1 7.47 -12.45 -4.93
C ILE A 1 7.70 -11.22 -5.79
N ALA A 2 8.05 -10.09 -5.17
CA ALA A 2 8.28 -8.87 -5.93
C ALA A 2 9.38 -9.05 -6.98
N GLN A 3 10.49 -9.70 -6.61
CA GLN A 3 11.59 -9.94 -7.53
C GLN A 3 11.18 -10.87 -8.68
N ALA A 4 10.31 -11.84 -8.39
CA ALA A 4 9.83 -12.74 -9.43
C ALA A 4 9.02 -12.02 -10.51
N ASN A 5 8.41 -10.89 -10.15
CA ASN A 5 7.65 -10.05 -11.06
C ASN A 5 8.48 -8.91 -11.65
N GLY A 6 9.77 -8.87 -11.36
CA GLY A 6 10.65 -7.79 -11.82
C GLY A 6 10.39 -6.48 -11.11
N ILE A 7 9.80 -6.49 -9.94
CA ILE A 7 9.50 -5.30 -9.16
C ILE A 7 10.63 -5.03 -8.19
N SER A 8 11.09 -3.79 -8.13
CA SER A 8 12.15 -3.37 -7.24
C SER A 8 11.59 -2.60 -6.05
N PHE A 9 12.22 -2.79 -4.88
CA PHE A 9 11.92 -1.99 -3.69
C PHE A 9 13.03 -0.97 -3.48
N GLN A 10 12.64 0.27 -3.23
CA GLN A 10 13.54 1.36 -2.85
C GLN A 10 13.15 1.82 -1.45
N GLU A 11 14.12 1.86 -0.55
CA GLU A 11 13.86 2.18 0.85
C GLU A 11 14.65 3.41 1.27
N ALA A 12 14.02 4.28 2.06
CA ALA A 12 14.66 5.45 2.64
C ALA A 12 14.15 5.64 4.05
N PHE A 13 14.91 5.18 5.03
CA PHE A 13 14.52 5.24 6.43
C PHE A 13 15.52 6.08 7.22
N PRO A 14 15.05 6.82 8.24
CA PRO A 14 15.98 7.48 9.16
C PRO A 14 16.78 6.42 9.93
N GLU A 15 17.91 6.83 10.46
CA GLU A 15 18.77 5.93 11.24
C GLU A 15 18.00 5.32 12.41
N THR A 16 17.14 6.11 13.04
CA THR A 16 16.32 5.67 14.15
C THR A 16 14.90 6.20 14.00
N PHE A 17 13.94 5.29 14.09
CA PHE A 17 12.53 5.66 14.14
C PHE A 17 11.84 4.70 15.10
N THR A 18 11.28 5.25 16.18
CA THR A 18 10.63 4.44 17.20
C THR A 18 9.21 4.90 17.42
N ILE A 19 8.28 3.93 17.46
CA ILE A 19 6.88 4.19 17.75
C ILE A 19 6.33 3.01 18.53
N THR A 20 5.44 3.29 19.49
CA THR A 20 4.84 2.24 20.30
C THR A 20 3.52 1.79 19.70
N LEU A 21 3.50 0.60 19.13
CA LEU A 21 2.33 -0.01 18.51
C LEU A 21 2.37 -1.52 18.74
N PRO A 22 1.21 -2.21 18.72
CA PRO A 22 1.22 -3.68 18.74
C PRO A 22 1.95 -4.19 17.50
N PRO A 23 3.12 -4.84 17.66
CA PRO A 23 3.97 -5.15 16.52
C PRO A 23 3.34 -6.14 15.53
N LYS A 24 2.65 -7.16 16.04
CA LYS A 24 2.04 -8.17 15.15
C LYS A 24 0.86 -7.59 14.38
N THR A 25 0.07 -6.76 15.04
CA THR A 25 -1.09 -6.14 14.41
C THR A 25 -0.65 -5.14 13.33
N PHE A 26 0.33 -4.31 13.65
CA PHE A 26 0.85 -3.36 12.67
C PHE A 26 1.53 -4.08 11.51
N ALA A 27 2.30 -5.13 11.80
CA ALA A 27 2.97 -5.90 10.75
C ALA A 27 1.97 -6.51 9.77
N ARG A 28 0.81 -6.94 10.26
CA ARG A 28 -0.25 -7.46 9.38
C ARG A 28 -0.76 -6.38 8.43
N ALA A 29 -1.00 -5.18 8.95
CA ALA A 29 -1.44 -4.07 8.11
C ALA A 29 -0.37 -3.71 7.08
N PHE A 30 0.87 -3.59 7.50
CA PHE A 30 1.97 -3.23 6.62
C PHE A 30 2.19 -4.28 5.54
N SER A 31 2.14 -5.55 5.92
CA SER A 31 2.25 -6.67 4.97
C SER A 31 1.16 -6.59 3.91
N ASN A 32 -0.07 -6.29 4.31
CA ASN A 32 -1.18 -6.15 3.35
C ASN A 32 -1.00 -4.94 2.44
N ILE A 33 -0.45 -3.83 2.95
CA ILE A 33 -0.15 -2.67 2.13
C ILE A 33 0.89 -3.04 1.05
N LEU A 34 1.96 -3.73 1.45
CA LEU A 34 3.01 -4.13 0.51
C LEU A 34 2.50 -5.14 -0.50
N SER A 35 1.71 -6.13 -0.07
CA SER A 35 1.12 -7.11 -0.99
C SER A 35 0.23 -6.43 -2.01
N ASN A 36 -0.55 -5.46 -1.57
CA ASN A 36 -1.42 -4.71 -2.47
C ASN A 36 -0.59 -3.88 -3.46
N ALA A 37 0.48 -3.25 -2.99
CA ALA A 37 1.37 -2.50 -3.86
C ALA A 37 2.01 -3.40 -4.92
N VAL A 38 2.46 -4.60 -4.53
CA VAL A 38 3.01 -5.57 -5.47
C VAL A 38 1.96 -5.96 -6.52
N ALA A 39 0.72 -6.18 -6.08
CA ALA A 39 -0.36 -6.60 -6.98
C ALA A 39 -0.66 -5.56 -8.07
N TYR A 40 -0.55 -4.29 -7.73
CA TYR A 40 -0.88 -3.22 -8.67
C TYR A 40 0.33 -2.64 -9.41
N THR A 41 1.56 -2.92 -8.96
CA THR A 41 2.75 -2.39 -9.61
C THR A 41 3.01 -3.13 -10.92
N LEU A 42 3.33 -2.37 -11.97
CA LEU A 42 3.64 -2.95 -13.27
C LEU A 42 4.97 -3.69 -13.22
N PRO A 43 5.10 -4.83 -13.93
CA PRO A 43 6.37 -5.54 -14.00
C PRO A 43 7.50 -4.62 -14.46
N GLY A 44 8.66 -4.74 -13.82
CA GLY A 44 9.82 -3.90 -14.13
C GLY A 44 9.80 -2.53 -13.48
N HIS A 45 8.75 -2.20 -12.74
CA HIS A 45 8.64 -0.91 -12.04
C HIS A 45 8.95 -1.06 -10.56
N SER A 46 8.89 0.04 -9.83
CA SER A 46 9.40 0.08 -8.46
C SER A 46 8.34 0.43 -7.43
N ILE A 47 8.59 -0.02 -6.21
CA ILE A 47 7.86 0.38 -5.02
C ILE A 47 8.84 1.13 -4.12
N PHE A 48 8.44 2.31 -3.67
CA PHE A 48 9.26 3.15 -2.79
C PHE A 48 8.65 3.17 -1.41
N VAL A 49 9.46 2.86 -0.41
CA VAL A 49 9.03 2.86 1.00
C VAL A 49 9.95 3.82 1.75
N ARG A 50 9.36 4.81 2.43
CA ARG A 50 10.15 5.75 3.20
C ARG A 50 9.42 6.22 4.44
N ILE A 51 10.18 6.72 5.40
CA ILE A 51 9.66 7.38 6.58
C ILE A 51 10.10 8.84 6.51
N ASP A 52 9.14 9.73 6.62
CA ASP A 52 9.36 11.17 6.56
C ASP A 52 8.64 11.81 7.76
N GLY A 53 9.43 12.19 8.77
CA GLY A 53 8.87 12.69 10.02
C GLY A 53 8.06 11.59 10.70
N ARG A 54 6.76 11.83 10.89
CA ARG A 54 5.86 10.84 11.51
C ARG A 54 4.98 10.17 10.47
N LYS A 55 5.46 10.07 9.24
CA LYS A 55 4.71 9.45 8.16
C LYS A 55 5.46 8.27 7.58
N LEU A 56 4.76 7.16 7.42
CA LEU A 56 5.24 6.02 6.64
C LEU A 56 4.57 6.10 5.29
N ILE A 57 5.38 6.14 4.24
CA ILE A 57 4.89 6.39 2.88
C ILE A 57 5.29 5.21 2.00
N VAL A 58 4.30 4.66 1.29
CA VAL A 58 4.52 3.60 0.29
C VAL A 58 3.98 4.12 -1.04
N GLU A 59 4.89 4.27 -2.01
CA GLU A 59 4.54 4.68 -3.36
C GLU A 59 4.83 3.54 -4.32
N ASN A 60 3.91 3.28 -5.23
CA ASN A 60 4.13 2.24 -6.23
C ASN A 60 3.84 2.78 -7.62
N GLU A 61 4.69 2.38 -8.57
CA GLU A 61 4.56 2.79 -9.97
C GLU A 61 3.52 1.92 -10.66
N CYS A 62 2.39 2.53 -10.98
CA CYS A 62 1.31 1.82 -11.62
C CYS A 62 0.42 2.82 -12.34
N GLU A 63 -0.56 2.31 -13.08
CA GLU A 63 -1.62 3.16 -13.60
C GLU A 63 -2.47 3.63 -12.43
N PRO A 64 -2.66 4.95 -12.25
CA PRO A 64 -3.42 5.44 -11.09
C PRO A 64 -4.86 4.95 -11.09
N ILE A 65 -5.34 4.66 -9.89
CA ILE A 65 -6.71 4.20 -9.70
C ILE A 65 -7.64 5.39 -9.94
N SER A 66 -8.71 5.18 -10.70
CA SER A 66 -9.68 6.24 -10.99
C SER A 66 -10.40 6.69 -9.72
N ALA A 67 -10.93 7.93 -9.75
CA ALA A 67 -11.69 8.44 -8.62
C ALA A 67 -12.89 7.56 -8.29
N GLU A 68 -13.50 6.96 -9.31
CA GLU A 68 -14.62 6.03 -9.11
C GLU A 68 -14.20 4.82 -8.29
N HIS A 69 -13.08 4.21 -8.63
CA HIS A 69 -12.58 3.05 -7.89
C HIS A 69 -12.09 3.43 -6.50
N LEU A 70 -11.48 4.61 -6.35
CA LEU A 70 -11.00 5.06 -5.05
C LEU A 70 -12.10 5.15 -4.00
N LYS A 71 -13.32 5.45 -4.41
CA LYS A 71 -14.45 5.52 -3.49
C LYS A 71 -14.73 4.19 -2.80
N HIS A 72 -14.36 3.09 -3.45
CA HIS A 72 -14.73 1.75 -3.01
C HIS A 72 -13.54 0.87 -2.65
N ILE A 73 -12.31 1.38 -2.83
CA ILE A 73 -11.11 0.54 -2.77
C ILE A 73 -10.89 -0.10 -1.40
N PHE A 74 -11.45 0.48 -0.33
CA PHE A 74 -11.34 -0.06 1.02
C PHE A 74 -12.52 -0.93 1.41
N GLU A 75 -13.51 -1.08 0.54
CA GLU A 75 -14.66 -1.95 0.82
C GLU A 75 -14.24 -3.42 0.72
N PRO A 76 -14.80 -4.29 1.56
CA PRO A 76 -14.47 -5.71 1.48
C PRO A 76 -14.87 -6.30 0.13
N PHE A 77 -13.98 -7.13 -0.43
CA PHE A 77 -14.18 -7.83 -1.71
C PHE A 77 -14.20 -6.95 -2.94
N TYR A 78 -14.00 -5.63 -2.78
CA TYR A 78 -13.96 -4.75 -3.95
C TYR A 78 -12.61 -4.88 -4.66
N ARG A 79 -12.65 -5.01 -5.98
CA ARG A 79 -11.45 -5.01 -6.82
C ARG A 79 -11.76 -4.29 -8.12
N PRO A 80 -10.88 -3.39 -8.57
CA PRO A 80 -11.00 -2.81 -9.92
C PRO A 80 -10.94 -3.92 -10.98
N ASP A 81 -11.63 -3.71 -12.11
CA ASP A 81 -11.72 -4.74 -13.16
C ASP A 81 -10.35 -5.20 -13.66
N TYR A 82 -9.41 -4.29 -13.83
CA TYR A 82 -8.09 -4.65 -14.33
C TYR A 82 -7.30 -5.52 -13.35
N ALA A 83 -7.65 -5.51 -12.07
CA ALA A 83 -6.98 -6.34 -11.07
C ALA A 83 -7.60 -7.73 -10.95
N ARG A 84 -8.79 -7.94 -11.51
CA ARG A 84 -9.48 -9.23 -11.41
C ARG A 84 -8.77 -10.37 -12.10
N ASN A 85 -7.99 -10.03 -13.12
CA ASN A 85 -7.27 -11.03 -13.91
C ASN A 85 -5.89 -11.35 -13.33
N GLN A 86 -5.50 -10.72 -12.24
CA GLN A 86 -4.23 -10.96 -11.60
C GLN A 86 -4.36 -12.10 -10.61
N ASN A 87 -3.46 -13.04 -10.73
CA ASN A 87 -3.45 -14.22 -9.87
C ASN A 87 -2.51 -14.01 -8.69
N ASP A 88 -2.77 -12.98 -7.93
CA ASP A 88 -1.89 -12.52 -6.86
C ASP A 88 -2.38 -12.88 -5.47
N GLY A 89 -3.46 -13.65 -5.39
CA GLY A 89 -4.05 -14.02 -4.13
C GLY A 89 -4.91 -12.95 -3.50
N GLY A 90 -5.06 -11.81 -4.16
CA GLY A 90 -5.92 -10.75 -3.65
C GLY A 90 -7.39 -11.13 -3.76
N ASN A 91 -8.08 -11.15 -2.64
CA ASN A 91 -9.50 -11.48 -2.58
C ASN A 91 -10.38 -10.26 -2.30
N GLY A 92 -9.81 -9.06 -2.38
CA GLY A 92 -10.54 -7.84 -2.12
C GLY A 92 -10.61 -7.46 -0.64
N LEU A 93 -9.93 -8.20 0.23
CA LEU A 93 -9.93 -7.92 1.67
C LEU A 93 -8.69 -7.17 2.15
N GLY A 94 -7.62 -7.11 1.34
CA GLY A 94 -6.35 -6.54 1.78
C GLY A 94 -6.46 -5.12 2.32
N LEU A 95 -7.02 -4.21 1.55
CA LEU A 95 -7.15 -2.82 1.99
C LEU A 95 -8.25 -2.64 3.05
N TYR A 96 -9.29 -3.45 3.02
CA TYR A 96 -10.29 -3.44 4.07
C TYR A 96 -9.65 -3.79 5.43
N ILE A 97 -8.82 -4.82 5.46
CA ILE A 97 -8.10 -5.23 6.68
C ILE A 97 -7.17 -4.11 7.13
N VAL A 98 -6.44 -3.49 6.20
CA VAL A 98 -5.56 -2.36 6.52
C VAL A 98 -6.34 -1.24 7.18
N ALA A 99 -7.45 -0.83 6.58
CA ALA A 99 -8.26 0.26 7.11
C ALA A 99 -8.79 -0.07 8.51
N SER A 100 -9.25 -1.31 8.71
CA SER A 100 -9.76 -1.76 9.99
C SER A 100 -8.67 -1.73 11.08
N ILE A 101 -7.46 -2.19 10.75
CA ILE A 101 -6.35 -2.19 11.70
C ILE A 101 -5.93 -0.76 12.04
N LEU A 102 -5.72 0.08 11.04
CA LEU A 102 -5.28 1.45 11.28
C LEU A 102 -6.31 2.24 12.08
N ASP A 103 -7.59 2.01 11.80
CA ASP A 103 -8.66 2.64 12.56
C ASP A 103 -8.63 2.19 14.03
N SER A 104 -8.43 0.90 14.28
CA SER A 104 -8.33 0.38 15.64
C SER A 104 -7.13 0.93 16.40
N LEU A 105 -6.06 1.26 15.69
CA LEU A 105 -4.85 1.87 16.26
C LEU A 105 -4.92 3.39 16.32
N LYS A 106 -6.01 3.98 15.84
CA LYS A 106 -6.24 5.43 15.78
C LYS A 106 -5.16 6.14 14.96
N LEU A 107 -4.74 5.52 13.87
CA LEU A 107 -3.79 6.10 12.94
C LEU A 107 -4.53 6.65 11.72
N SER A 108 -4.06 7.79 11.22
CA SER A 108 -4.59 8.36 9.99
C SER A 108 -3.91 7.76 8.78
N SER A 109 -4.65 7.60 7.70
CA SER A 109 -4.09 7.11 6.46
C SER A 109 -4.76 7.76 5.25
N SER A 110 -4.06 7.74 4.13
CA SER A 110 -4.59 8.22 2.86
C SER A 110 -4.03 7.41 1.71
N LEU A 111 -4.79 7.34 0.63
CA LEU A 111 -4.36 6.72 -0.62
C LEU A 111 -4.69 7.71 -1.73
N GLU A 112 -3.67 8.11 -2.49
CA GLU A 112 -3.85 9.13 -3.52
C GLU A 112 -3.02 8.83 -4.76
N PRO A 113 -3.48 9.27 -5.94
CA PRO A 113 -2.65 9.17 -7.15
C PRO A 113 -1.53 10.20 -7.12
N ILE A 114 -0.40 9.83 -7.73
CA ILE A 114 0.75 10.73 -7.86
C ILE A 114 1.23 10.73 -9.31
N GLN A 115 2.03 11.75 -9.66
CA GLN A 115 2.50 11.94 -11.03
C GLN A 115 4.00 11.65 -11.20
N LYS A 116 4.80 11.77 -10.14
CA LYS A 116 6.25 11.57 -10.20
C LYS A 116 6.73 10.74 -9.02
N PRO A 117 6.85 9.42 -9.18
CA PRO A 117 6.49 8.64 -10.37
C PRO A 117 4.98 8.54 -10.55
N LEU A 118 4.55 8.20 -11.75
CA LEU A 118 3.14 7.96 -12.00
C LEU A 118 2.71 6.71 -11.23
N GLY A 119 1.71 6.85 -10.37
CA GLY A 119 1.30 5.74 -9.54
C GLY A 119 0.39 6.14 -8.41
N MET A 120 0.50 5.40 -7.31
CA MET A 120 -0.31 5.62 -6.10
C MET A 120 0.60 5.80 -4.89
N ARG A 121 0.12 6.57 -3.93
CA ARG A 121 0.80 6.79 -2.65
C ARG A 121 -0.12 6.44 -1.51
N PHE A 122 0.33 5.54 -0.64
CA PHE A 122 -0.33 5.22 0.62
C PHE A 122 0.47 5.83 1.76
N THR A 123 -0.17 6.65 2.58
CA THR A 123 0.49 7.34 3.69
C THR A 123 -0.18 6.96 5.00
N ILE A 124 0.63 6.58 5.99
CA ILE A 124 0.17 6.39 7.38
C ILE A 124 0.82 7.50 8.20
N THR A 125 0.01 8.21 8.96
CA THR A 125 0.49 9.26 9.87
C THR A 125 0.37 8.76 11.32
N PHE A 126 1.52 8.69 11.97
CA PHE A 126 1.60 8.25 13.37
C PHE A 126 1.33 9.35 14.37
#